data_9f1d111a2d6bce4ed9625a678e3fc06f
#
_entry.id   9f1d111a2d6bce4ed9625a678e3fc06f
#
_cell.length_a   1.000
_cell.length_b   1.000
_cell.length_c   1.000
_cell.angle_alpha   90.00
_cell.angle_beta   90.00
_cell.angle_gamma   90.00
#
_symmetry.space_group_name_H-M   'P 1'
#
loop_
_entity.id
_entity.type
_entity.pdbx_description
1 polymer ?
#
loop_
_entity_poly.entity_id
_entity_poly.type
_entity_poly.pdbx_seq_one_letter_code
_entity_poly.pdbx_strand_id
1 'polypeptide(L)'
;MPLDIVATDRGYRLDGELDLATAEDLLAAIREHDERDSQLDLDFSDVTFMDSSGLRALLEAASERNGADLVILDPTPQVRRVLDISLPDGAPGLEIRGGERGVS
;
A
#
# COMPACT_ATOMS: atom_id res chain seq x y z
N MET A 1 12.02 9.19 8.60
CA MET A 1 10.84 10.07 8.48
C MET A 1 9.60 9.31 8.91
N PRO A 2 8.71 9.95 9.65
CA PRO A 2 7.45 9.29 9.99
C PRO A 2 6.56 9.15 8.77
N LEU A 3 5.58 8.31 8.89
CA LEU A 3 4.58 8.12 7.87
C LEU A 3 3.27 8.69 8.39
N ASP A 4 2.70 9.65 7.66
CA ASP A 4 1.39 10.18 7.99
C ASP A 4 0.34 9.35 7.29
N ILE A 5 -0.68 8.93 8.04
CA ILE A 5 -1.77 8.11 7.54
C ILE A 5 -3.06 8.88 7.78
N VAL A 6 -3.70 9.32 6.71
CA VAL A 6 -4.88 10.17 6.79
C VAL A 6 -6.07 9.46 6.15
N ALA A 7 -7.15 9.35 6.89
CA ALA A 7 -8.35 8.69 6.38
C ALA A 7 -8.96 9.45 5.21
N THR A 8 -9.42 8.70 4.21
CA THR A 8 -10.12 9.23 3.05
C THR A 8 -11.47 8.51 2.94
N ASP A 9 -12.24 8.85 1.91
CA ASP A 9 -13.55 8.23 1.72
C ASP A 9 -13.49 6.72 1.54
N ARG A 10 -12.40 6.21 0.96
CA ARG A 10 -12.31 4.79 0.62
C ARG A 10 -11.11 4.09 1.24
N GLY A 11 -10.40 4.77 2.13
CA GLY A 11 -9.23 4.17 2.75
C GLY A 11 -8.34 5.19 3.40
N TYR A 12 -7.09 5.27 2.95
CA TYR A 12 -6.09 6.15 3.55
C TYR A 12 -5.19 6.76 2.51
N ARG A 13 -4.75 7.99 2.78
CA ARG A 13 -3.65 8.59 2.05
C ARG A 13 -2.41 8.52 2.92
N LEU A 14 -1.30 8.11 2.32
CA LEU A 14 -0.03 7.95 3.03
C LEU A 14 0.96 8.99 2.55
N ASP A 15 1.73 9.55 3.48
CA ASP A 15 2.73 10.56 3.16
C ASP A 15 3.99 10.27 3.96
N GLY A 16 5.08 10.02 3.28
CA GLY A 16 6.37 9.78 3.91
C GLY A 16 7.05 8.51 3.43
N GLU A 17 7.65 7.79 4.36
CA GLU A 17 8.42 6.58 4.06
C GLU A 17 7.79 5.37 4.71
N LEU A 18 7.64 4.31 3.92
CA LEU A 18 7.09 3.05 4.41
C LEU A 18 8.24 2.05 4.59
N ASP A 19 8.77 1.99 5.80
CA ASP A 19 9.93 1.18 6.14
C ASP A 19 9.65 0.36 7.40
N LEU A 20 10.68 -0.25 7.95
CA LEU A 20 10.52 -1.09 9.13
C LEU A 20 9.88 -0.35 10.30
N ALA A 21 10.23 0.92 10.48
CA ALA A 21 9.72 1.70 11.61
C ALA A 21 8.24 2.06 11.45
N THR A 22 7.76 2.18 10.22
CA THR A 22 6.39 2.65 9.96
C THR A 22 5.45 1.56 9.45
N ALA A 23 5.98 0.40 9.08
CA ALA A 23 5.17 -0.68 8.52
C ALA A 23 4.07 -1.13 9.46
N GLU A 24 4.36 -1.21 10.76
CA GLU A 24 3.36 -1.63 11.74
C GLU A 24 2.25 -0.60 11.90
N ASP A 25 2.57 0.68 11.76
CA ASP A 25 1.54 1.72 11.83
C ASP A 25 0.54 1.56 10.69
N LEU A 26 1.04 1.27 9.50
CA LEU A 26 0.16 1.06 8.36
C LEU A 26 -0.70 -0.19 8.56
N LEU A 27 -0.09 -1.27 9.01
CA LEU A 27 -0.82 -2.52 9.23
C LEU A 27 -1.92 -2.33 10.27
N ALA A 28 -1.62 -1.59 11.35
CA ALA A 28 -2.61 -1.29 12.37
C ALA A 28 -3.77 -0.47 11.81
N ALA A 29 -3.46 0.55 10.99
CA ALA A 29 -4.51 1.37 10.38
C ALA A 29 -5.44 0.54 9.49
N ILE A 30 -4.85 -0.34 8.69
CA ILE A 30 -5.65 -1.20 7.81
C ILE A 30 -6.53 -2.15 8.63
N ARG A 31 -5.99 -2.70 9.70
CA ARG A 31 -6.74 -3.61 10.58
C ARG A 31 -7.87 -2.91 11.31
N GLU A 32 -7.72 -1.63 11.61
CA GLU A 32 -8.76 -0.85 12.26
C GLU A 32 -9.87 -0.43 11.32
N HIS A 33 -9.67 -0.60 10.02
CA HIS A 33 -10.69 -0.26 9.05
C HIS A 33 -11.82 -1.29 9.11
N ASP A 34 -13.04 -0.83 9.37
CA ASP A 34 -14.16 -1.71 9.68
C ASP A 34 -14.69 -2.52 8.52
N GLU A 35 -14.50 -2.04 7.29
CA GLU A 35 -15.13 -2.64 6.12
C GLU A 35 -14.20 -3.61 5.43
N ARG A 36 -14.03 -4.78 6.04
CA ARG A 36 -13.11 -5.80 5.51
C ARG A 36 -13.60 -6.47 4.23
N ASP A 37 -14.89 -6.35 3.95
CA ASP A 37 -15.48 -6.93 2.76
C ASP A 37 -15.49 -5.97 1.58
N SER A 38 -15.02 -4.74 1.79
CA SER A 38 -15.00 -3.71 0.77
C SER A 38 -13.57 -3.43 0.33
N GLN A 39 -13.43 -2.98 -0.90
CA GLN A 39 -12.15 -2.53 -1.42
C GLN A 39 -11.61 -1.39 -0.55
N LEU A 40 -10.35 -1.46 -0.21
CA LEU A 40 -9.67 -0.43 0.57
C LEU A 40 -8.60 0.21 -0.30
N ASP A 41 -8.70 1.52 -0.48
CA ASP A 41 -7.77 2.27 -1.31
C ASP A 41 -6.68 2.91 -0.46
N LEU A 42 -5.44 2.71 -0.87
CA LEU A 42 -4.28 3.35 -0.25
C LEU A 42 -3.63 4.25 -1.28
N ASP A 43 -3.70 5.54 -1.05
CA ASP A 43 -3.10 6.53 -1.96
C ASP A 43 -1.61 6.64 -1.63
N PHE A 44 -0.78 6.20 -2.56
CA PHE A 44 0.67 6.17 -2.41
C PHE A 44 1.38 7.30 -3.13
N SER A 45 0.63 8.27 -3.66
CA SER A 45 1.24 9.33 -4.47
C SER A 45 2.28 10.15 -3.70
N ASP A 46 2.18 10.20 -2.38
CA ASP A 46 3.12 10.93 -1.53
C ASP A 46 4.05 10.02 -0.73
N VAL A 47 4.10 8.73 -1.05
CA VAL A 47 5.05 7.82 -0.43
C VAL A 47 6.36 7.87 -1.22
N THR A 48 7.38 8.41 -0.59
CA THR A 48 8.65 8.66 -1.27
C THR A 48 9.59 7.46 -1.26
N PHE A 49 9.35 6.51 -0.37
CA PHE A 49 10.23 5.35 -0.23
C PHE A 49 9.45 4.17 0.35
N MET A 50 9.75 2.97 -0.17
CA MET A 50 9.25 1.72 0.41
C MET A 50 10.33 0.66 0.32
N ASP A 51 10.51 -0.11 1.40
CA ASP A 51 11.43 -1.24 1.41
C ASP A 51 10.66 -2.55 1.60
N SER A 52 11.38 -3.65 1.80
CA SER A 52 10.77 -4.96 1.94
C SER A 52 9.87 -5.08 3.17
N SER A 53 10.14 -4.30 4.22
CA SER A 53 9.29 -4.31 5.41
C SER A 53 7.91 -3.73 5.09
N GLY A 54 7.87 -2.66 4.32
CA GLY A 54 6.62 -2.07 3.88
C GLY A 54 5.85 -3.00 2.97
N LEU A 55 6.55 -3.65 2.05
CA LEU A 55 5.92 -4.62 1.16
C LEU A 55 5.32 -5.77 1.94
N ARG A 56 6.05 -6.29 2.92
CA ARG A 56 5.55 -7.39 3.75
C ARG A 56 4.26 -7.00 4.48
N ALA A 57 4.22 -5.77 5.01
CA ALA A 57 3.02 -5.30 5.70
C ALA A 57 1.82 -5.25 4.76
N LEU A 58 2.03 -4.80 3.51
CA LEU A 58 0.96 -4.77 2.53
C LEU A 58 0.45 -6.18 2.19
N LEU A 59 1.37 -7.13 2.03
CA LEU A 59 0.99 -8.50 1.73
C LEU A 59 0.24 -9.14 2.89
N GLU A 60 0.70 -8.89 4.10
CA GLU A 60 0.02 -9.39 5.29
C GLU A 60 -1.37 -8.80 5.42
N ALA A 61 -1.51 -7.50 5.22
CA ALA A 61 -2.81 -6.85 5.27
C ALA A 61 -3.76 -7.40 4.21
N ALA A 62 -3.25 -7.60 2.99
CA ALA A 62 -4.07 -8.13 1.91
C ALA A 62 -4.57 -9.54 2.23
N SER A 63 -3.73 -10.36 2.86
CA SER A 63 -4.10 -11.74 3.19
C SER A 63 -5.18 -11.82 4.27
N GLU A 64 -5.36 -10.76 5.04
CA GLU A 64 -6.33 -10.74 6.13
C GLU A 64 -7.71 -10.25 5.70
N ARG A 65 -7.87 -9.85 4.45
CA ARG A 65 -9.14 -9.32 4.00
C ARG A 65 -10.02 -10.44 3.43
N ASN A 66 -11.33 -10.23 3.50
CA ASN A 66 -12.32 -11.26 3.14
C ASN A 66 -12.65 -11.23 1.66
N GLY A 67 -11.65 -11.40 0.80
CA GLY A 67 -11.87 -11.44 -0.63
C GLY A 67 -11.97 -10.08 -1.30
N ALA A 68 -11.93 -9.00 -0.54
CA ALA A 68 -11.93 -7.65 -1.11
C ALA A 68 -10.49 -7.18 -1.31
N ASP A 69 -10.26 -6.43 -2.38
CA ASP A 69 -8.92 -6.02 -2.73
C ASP A 69 -8.41 -4.88 -1.88
N LEU A 70 -7.11 -4.93 -1.60
CA LEU A 70 -6.35 -3.81 -1.10
C LEU A 70 -5.72 -3.16 -2.33
N VAL A 71 -6.04 -1.89 -2.58
CA VAL A 71 -5.63 -1.22 -3.81
C VAL A 71 -4.59 -0.15 -3.51
N ILE A 72 -3.45 -0.23 -4.19
CA ILE A 72 -2.41 0.78 -4.11
C ILE A 72 -2.63 1.74 -5.27
N LEU A 73 -2.90 3.00 -4.94
CA LEU A 73 -3.16 4.03 -5.95
C LEU A 73 -1.93 4.89 -6.17
N ASP A 74 -1.60 5.10 -7.44
CA ASP A 74 -0.59 6.06 -7.88
C ASP A 74 0.76 5.93 -7.18
N PRO A 75 1.36 4.73 -7.13
CA PRO A 75 2.67 4.58 -6.49
C PRO A 75 3.71 5.41 -7.22
N THR A 76 4.62 6.02 -6.44
CA THR A 76 5.74 6.75 -7.01
C THR A 76 6.69 5.79 -7.75
N PRO A 77 7.58 6.30 -8.63
CA PRO A 77 8.48 5.41 -9.37
C PRO A 77 9.32 4.50 -8.49
N GLN A 78 9.81 4.99 -7.34
CA GLN A 78 10.60 4.16 -6.43
C GLN A 78 9.76 3.01 -5.88
N VAL A 79 8.55 3.33 -5.41
CA VAL A 79 7.64 2.32 -4.86
C VAL A 79 7.23 1.33 -5.96
N ARG A 80 6.92 1.85 -7.15
CA ARG A 80 6.54 1.01 -8.28
C ARG A 80 7.64 0.02 -8.64
N ARG A 81 8.89 0.45 -8.59
CA ARG A 81 10.01 -0.42 -8.87
C ARG A 81 10.09 -1.57 -7.87
N VAL A 82 9.92 -1.27 -6.57
CA VAL A 82 9.93 -2.30 -5.55
C VAL A 82 8.82 -3.31 -5.79
N LEU A 83 7.61 -2.82 -6.10
CA LEU A 83 6.48 -3.69 -6.38
C LEU A 83 6.73 -4.57 -7.61
N ASP A 84 7.24 -3.98 -8.69
CA ASP A 84 7.45 -4.73 -9.93
C ASP A 84 8.53 -5.79 -9.78
N ILE A 85 9.60 -5.50 -9.06
CA ILE A 85 10.70 -6.45 -8.86
C ILE A 85 10.27 -7.57 -7.93
N SER A 86 9.57 -7.24 -6.86
CA SER A 86 9.20 -8.20 -5.83
C SER A 86 7.97 -9.01 -6.19
N LEU A 87 7.06 -8.43 -6.96
CA LEU A 87 5.78 -9.05 -7.32
C LEU A 87 5.56 -8.96 -8.82
N PRO A 88 6.41 -9.64 -9.63
CA PRO A 88 6.30 -9.53 -11.08
C PRO A 88 4.94 -10.01 -11.62
N ASP A 89 4.31 -10.96 -10.92
CA ASP A 89 3.01 -11.49 -11.30
C ASP A 89 1.89 -11.00 -10.40
N GLY A 90 2.16 -9.95 -9.60
CA GLY A 90 1.18 -9.45 -8.65
C GLY A 90 1.07 -10.32 -7.42
N ALA A 91 0.06 -10.08 -6.62
CA ALA A 91 -0.23 -10.86 -5.41
C ALA A 91 -1.73 -10.92 -5.18
N PRO A 92 -2.24 -12.07 -4.67
CA PRO A 92 -3.67 -12.19 -4.39
C PRO A 92 -4.14 -11.12 -3.42
N GLY A 93 -5.25 -10.48 -3.73
CA GLY A 93 -5.85 -9.47 -2.86
C GLY A 93 -5.17 -8.11 -2.90
N LEU A 94 -4.14 -7.96 -3.70
CA LEU A 94 -3.42 -6.70 -3.83
C LEU A 94 -3.46 -6.23 -5.28
N GLU A 95 -4.01 -5.03 -5.49
CA GLU A 95 -4.12 -4.45 -6.82
C GLU A 95 -3.35 -3.14 -6.87
N ILE A 96 -2.72 -2.85 -8.01
CA ILE A 96 -1.98 -1.60 -8.19
C ILE A 96 -2.63 -0.85 -9.34
N ARG A 97 -3.00 0.41 -9.11
CA ARG A 97 -3.65 1.24 -10.12
C ARG A 97 -2.94 2.57 -10.23
N GLY A 98 -2.82 3.05 -11.45
CA GLY A 98 -2.22 4.35 -11.72
C GLY A 98 -0.74 4.38 -11.49
N GLY A 99 -0.23 5.58 -11.22
CA GLY A 99 1.19 5.80 -11.04
C GLY A 99 1.91 5.89 -12.36
N GLU A 100 3.12 6.46 -12.32
CA GLU A 100 3.94 6.57 -13.50
C GLU A 100 4.74 5.31 -13.71
N ARG A 101 4.68 4.83 -14.92
CA ARG A 101 5.57 3.76 -15.32
C ARG A 101 6.78 4.41 -15.94
N GLY A 102 7.92 4.24 -15.39
CA GLY A 102 9.14 4.91 -15.80
C GLY A 102 9.30 5.15 -17.28
N VAL A 103 8.65 4.41 -18.12
CA VAL A 103 8.67 4.66 -19.56
C VAL A 103 7.24 4.84 -20.01
N SER A 104 7.01 5.97 -20.54
CA SER A 104 5.72 6.25 -21.14
C SER A 104 5.73 5.81 -22.59
#